data_5ddb35a265c4e26b646d176c2cdb9589
#
_entry.id   5ddb35a265c4e26b646d176c2cdb9589
#
_cell.length_a   1.000
_cell.length_b   1.000
_cell.length_c   1.000
_cell.angle_alpha   90.00
_cell.angle_beta   90.00
_cell.angle_gamma   90.00
#
_symmetry.space_group_name_H-M   'P 1'
#
loop_
_entity.id
_entity.type
_entity.pdbx_description
1 polymer ?
#
loop_
_entity_poly.entity_id
_entity_poly.type
_entity_poly.pdbx_seq_one_letter_code
_entity_poly.pdbx_strand_id
1 'polypeptide(L)'
;IEVKDVTKGLWSFVETEAPAGYCADSTPISVYVDTTDGNKQYTVTATNYELPSMKIIKTDAQTGTPIPGTVLSIKSVTGSYSTSVTTGADGSATLSAIPAGVYVVREESVPEPYIVSNTEQTVALRPGKTSEVIFVDYEKPGLEILKKNIATGEPIEGVTYLIEQIDGSYSTSATTDSAGRIFLDSIPVGSYRITEKNVPSHVILSEIPQEVYLEAGCTRTVTFFNAVKPSLTILKRNSVTGDPLSNAKFHIYYGCLLYTSD
;
A
#
# COMPACT_ATOMS: atom_id res chain seq x y z
N ILE A 1 49.88 23.66 4.66
CA ILE A 1 50.15 25.12 4.77
C ILE A 1 51.33 25.28 5.73
N GLU A 2 52.32 26.09 5.38
CA GLU A 2 53.44 26.46 6.24
C GLU A 2 53.35 27.97 6.51
N VAL A 3 53.37 28.33 7.81
CA VAL A 3 53.41 29.75 8.24
C VAL A 3 54.79 29.98 8.82
N LYS A 4 55.53 30.93 8.22
CA LYS A 4 56.93 31.29 8.61
C LYS A 4 56.91 32.52 9.51
N ASP A 5 58.02 32.73 10.23
CA ASP A 5 58.28 33.92 11.04
C ASP A 5 57.23 34.16 12.13
N VAL A 6 56.73 33.06 12.73
CA VAL A 6 55.73 33.11 13.80
C VAL A 6 56.35 33.64 15.10
N THR A 7 55.62 34.52 15.79
CA THR A 7 56.04 35.07 17.08
C THR A 7 55.59 34.12 18.24
N LYS A 8 56.30 34.27 19.38
CA LYS A 8 55.91 33.55 20.61
C LYS A 8 54.47 33.86 21.01
N GLY A 9 53.70 32.80 21.32
CA GLY A 9 52.33 32.94 21.76
C GLY A 9 51.42 31.78 21.37
N LEU A 10 50.16 31.90 21.74
CA LEU A 10 49.13 30.93 21.36
C LEU A 10 48.60 31.28 19.96
N TRP A 11 48.74 30.32 19.06
CA TRP A 11 48.21 30.38 17.69
C TRP A 11 47.02 29.46 17.56
N SER A 12 45.95 29.93 16.91
CA SER A 12 44.76 29.12 16.61
C SER A 12 44.47 29.08 15.14
N PHE A 13 44.19 27.90 14.64
CA PHE A 13 43.84 27.65 13.25
C PHE A 13 42.36 27.23 13.22
N VAL A 14 41.58 27.88 12.39
CA VAL A 14 40.17 27.60 12.17
C VAL A 14 39.95 27.34 10.71
N GLU A 15 39.38 26.21 10.36
CA GLU A 15 38.99 25.91 8.98
C GLU A 15 37.81 26.78 8.58
N THR A 16 37.94 27.54 7.51
CA THR A 16 36.86 28.38 6.96
C THR A 16 36.16 27.74 5.79
N GLU A 17 36.80 26.79 5.12
CA GLU A 17 36.29 26.05 3.98
C GLU A 17 36.96 24.69 3.87
N ALA A 18 36.17 23.61 3.77
CA ALA A 18 36.68 22.26 3.54
C ALA A 18 36.88 21.98 2.05
N PRO A 19 37.78 21.03 1.70
CA PRO A 19 37.86 20.53 0.33
C PRO A 19 36.54 19.98 -0.15
N ALA A 20 36.29 19.99 -1.46
CA ALA A 20 35.08 19.43 -2.06
C ALA A 20 34.89 17.96 -1.63
N GLY A 21 33.67 17.62 -1.20
CA GLY A 21 33.32 16.28 -0.70
C GLY A 21 33.52 16.08 0.81
N TYR A 22 34.02 17.09 1.53
CA TYR A 22 34.27 17.02 2.97
C TYR A 22 33.41 18.04 3.74
N CYS A 23 33.14 17.73 5.03
CA CYS A 23 32.53 18.66 5.96
C CYS A 23 33.60 19.58 6.57
N ALA A 24 33.31 20.88 6.61
CA ALA A 24 34.17 21.83 7.33
C ALA A 24 34.09 21.55 8.84
N ASP A 25 35.27 21.59 9.50
CA ASP A 25 35.36 21.55 10.96
C ASP A 25 35.91 22.90 11.46
N SER A 26 35.02 23.76 11.90
CA SER A 26 35.39 25.09 12.43
C SER A 26 35.90 25.03 13.87
N THR A 27 36.16 23.84 14.44
CA THR A 27 36.76 23.70 15.76
C THR A 27 38.21 24.25 15.74
N PRO A 28 38.53 25.27 16.56
CA PRO A 28 39.89 25.81 16.58
C PRO A 28 40.91 24.81 17.05
N ILE A 29 41.98 24.63 16.27
CA ILE A 29 43.14 23.84 16.66
C ILE A 29 44.23 24.83 17.13
N SER A 30 44.67 24.68 18.38
CA SER A 30 45.59 25.66 18.98
C SER A 30 46.95 25.03 19.30
N VAL A 31 47.99 25.84 19.12
CA VAL A 31 49.37 25.47 19.46
C VAL A 31 50.08 26.66 20.10
N TYR A 32 50.80 26.42 21.19
CA TYR A 32 51.65 27.43 21.78
C TYR A 32 53.07 27.36 21.19
N VAL A 33 53.53 28.47 20.58
CA VAL A 33 54.82 28.61 20.00
C VAL A 33 55.78 29.29 21.01
N ASP A 34 56.88 28.61 21.35
CA ASP A 34 57.95 29.18 22.15
C ASP A 34 59.19 29.44 21.31
N THR A 35 59.59 30.70 21.18
CA THR A 35 60.71 31.11 20.36
C THR A 35 62.06 30.85 20.99
N THR A 36 62.12 30.35 22.29
CA THR A 36 63.36 29.97 22.96
C THR A 36 63.97 28.66 22.40
N ASP A 37 63.15 27.87 21.70
CA ASP A 37 63.53 26.56 21.14
C ASP A 37 64.12 26.62 19.74
N GLY A 38 64.78 27.66 19.34
CA GLY A 38 65.33 27.97 18.02
C GLY A 38 65.22 26.87 16.95
N ASN A 39 64.68 27.13 15.78
CA ASN A 39 64.46 26.20 14.66
C ASN A 39 63.46 25.05 14.91
N LYS A 40 62.66 25.06 15.99
CA LYS A 40 61.67 24.04 16.23
C LYS A 40 60.47 24.26 15.28
N GLN A 41 60.09 23.19 14.60
CA GLN A 41 58.90 23.16 13.78
C GLN A 41 57.71 22.64 14.63
N TYR A 42 56.63 23.42 14.71
CA TYR A 42 55.38 23.02 15.34
C TYR A 42 54.42 22.50 14.24
N THR A 43 53.90 21.29 14.43
CA THR A 43 52.92 20.70 13.49
C THR A 43 51.60 20.53 14.18
N VAL A 44 50.55 21.00 13.54
CA VAL A 44 49.15 20.71 13.92
C VAL A 44 48.48 19.96 12.78
N THR A 45 47.63 19.02 13.12
CA THR A 45 46.90 18.20 12.13
C THR A 45 45.41 18.51 12.22
N ALA A 46 44.84 18.89 11.11
CA ALA A 46 43.40 19.02 10.93
C ALA A 46 42.89 17.78 10.14
N THR A 47 41.71 17.29 10.49
CA THR A 47 41.08 16.16 9.78
C THR A 47 39.64 16.51 9.47
N ASN A 48 39.24 16.20 8.24
CA ASN A 48 37.86 16.38 7.81
C ASN A 48 37.21 15.03 7.56
N TYR A 49 35.91 14.96 7.84
CA TYR A 49 35.08 13.81 7.49
C TYR A 49 34.46 14.06 6.12
N GLU A 50 34.29 13.01 5.34
CA GLU A 50 33.51 13.06 4.11
C GLU A 50 32.08 13.53 4.38
N LEU A 51 31.46 14.13 3.38
CA LEU A 51 30.03 14.43 3.43
C LEU A 51 29.24 13.13 3.62
N PRO A 52 28.17 13.15 4.43
CA PRO A 52 27.37 11.96 4.69
C PRO A 52 26.61 11.48 3.47
N SER A 53 26.12 10.26 3.58
CA SER A 53 25.23 9.65 2.61
C SER A 53 23.92 9.20 3.30
N MET A 54 22.84 9.12 2.51
CA MET A 54 21.56 8.57 2.92
C MET A 54 21.22 7.41 1.99
N LYS A 55 20.85 6.26 2.56
CA LYS A 55 20.27 5.14 1.82
C LYS A 55 18.82 4.97 2.24
N ILE A 56 17.92 5.02 1.29
CA ILE A 56 16.50 4.76 1.49
C ILE A 56 16.20 3.36 0.98
N ILE A 57 15.43 2.62 1.76
CA ILE A 57 14.99 1.25 1.44
C ILE A 57 13.47 1.24 1.47
N LYS A 58 12.86 0.73 0.41
CA LYS A 58 11.42 0.62 0.25
C LYS A 58 11.00 -0.82 0.00
N THR A 59 10.13 -1.35 0.87
CA THR A 59 9.67 -2.73 0.79
C THR A 59 8.18 -2.86 1.06
N ASP A 60 7.62 -3.95 0.57
CA ASP A 60 6.27 -4.41 0.92
C ASP A 60 6.23 -4.81 2.41
N ALA A 61 5.20 -4.35 3.11
CA ALA A 61 5.07 -4.52 4.55
C ALA A 61 4.79 -5.98 4.99
N GLN A 62 4.26 -6.81 4.11
CA GLN A 62 3.88 -8.20 4.40
C GLN A 62 4.94 -9.19 3.94
N THR A 63 5.51 -8.97 2.77
CA THR A 63 6.42 -9.92 2.13
C THR A 63 7.88 -9.53 2.25
N GLY A 64 8.17 -8.25 2.53
CA GLY A 64 9.51 -7.70 2.49
C GLY A 64 10.07 -7.53 1.07
N THR A 65 9.26 -7.76 0.05
CA THR A 65 9.66 -7.60 -1.36
C THR A 65 10.05 -6.15 -1.64
N PRO A 66 11.16 -5.88 -2.35
CA PRO A 66 11.52 -4.53 -2.77
C PRO A 66 10.44 -3.86 -3.63
N ILE A 67 10.18 -2.58 -3.39
CA ILE A 67 9.26 -1.78 -4.20
C ILE A 67 10.05 -0.76 -5.03
N PRO A 68 10.27 -1.03 -6.32
CA PRO A 68 10.93 -0.09 -7.23
C PRO A 68 9.95 1.00 -7.68
N GLY A 69 10.48 2.16 -8.08
CA GLY A 69 9.67 3.23 -8.68
C GLY A 69 8.96 4.13 -7.68
N THR A 70 9.18 3.96 -6.37
CA THR A 70 8.69 4.88 -5.34
C THR A 70 9.44 6.20 -5.42
N VAL A 71 8.74 7.32 -5.44
CA VAL A 71 9.32 8.66 -5.42
C VAL A 71 9.26 9.23 -4.00
N LEU A 72 10.43 9.64 -3.50
CA LEU A 72 10.55 10.24 -2.17
C LEU A 72 11.16 11.63 -2.27
N SER A 73 10.63 12.58 -1.50
CA SER A 73 11.19 13.91 -1.30
C SER A 73 12.06 13.93 -0.04
N ILE A 74 13.18 14.64 -0.12
CA ILE A 74 14.15 14.81 0.96
C ILE A 74 14.37 16.30 1.16
N LYS A 75 14.07 16.83 2.36
CA LYS A 75 14.21 18.25 2.67
C LYS A 75 14.99 18.44 3.95
N SER A 76 15.98 19.35 3.92
CA SER A 76 16.67 19.78 5.13
C SER A 76 15.73 20.56 6.04
N VAL A 77 15.79 20.29 7.35
CA VAL A 77 14.97 21.01 8.36
C VAL A 77 15.44 22.46 8.54
N THR A 78 16.74 22.70 8.49
CA THR A 78 17.33 24.03 8.79
C THR A 78 18.06 24.67 7.61
N GLY A 79 18.42 23.86 6.59
CA GLY A 79 19.16 24.31 5.41
C GLY A 79 18.25 24.43 4.18
N SER A 80 18.87 24.84 3.07
CA SER A 80 18.18 25.00 1.78
C SER A 80 18.17 23.73 0.92
N TYR A 81 18.84 22.64 1.34
CA TYR A 81 18.93 21.43 0.54
C TYR A 81 17.55 20.76 0.41
N SER A 82 17.15 20.51 -0.82
CA SER A 82 15.94 19.79 -1.16
C SER A 82 16.15 19.02 -2.46
N THR A 83 15.73 17.77 -2.48
CA THR A 83 15.79 16.91 -3.67
C THR A 83 14.70 15.85 -3.63
N SER A 84 14.56 15.09 -4.71
CA SER A 84 13.76 13.88 -4.77
C SER A 84 14.59 12.74 -5.36
N VAL A 85 14.22 11.51 -4.99
CA VAL A 85 14.81 10.28 -5.51
C VAL A 85 13.74 9.28 -5.85
N THR A 86 14.08 8.35 -6.75
CA THR A 86 13.21 7.22 -7.10
C THR A 86 13.94 5.92 -6.76
N THR A 87 13.24 4.97 -6.13
CA THR A 87 13.82 3.67 -5.80
C THR A 87 14.09 2.84 -7.05
N GLY A 88 15.27 2.20 -7.09
CA GLY A 88 15.71 1.30 -8.15
C GLY A 88 15.06 -0.09 -8.05
N ALA A 89 15.48 -1.01 -8.92
CA ALA A 89 14.95 -2.38 -9.01
C ALA A 89 15.08 -3.18 -7.70
N ASP A 90 16.05 -2.83 -6.87
CA ASP A 90 16.28 -3.43 -5.55
C ASP A 90 15.49 -2.73 -4.42
N GLY A 91 14.54 -1.83 -4.76
CA GLY A 91 13.77 -1.04 -3.81
C GLY A 91 14.61 0.00 -3.07
N SER A 92 15.84 0.28 -3.48
CA SER A 92 16.69 1.25 -2.79
C SER A 92 16.97 2.50 -3.61
N ALA A 93 17.29 3.61 -2.90
CA ALA A 93 17.84 4.82 -3.47
C ALA A 93 18.95 5.34 -2.56
N THR A 94 20.09 5.77 -3.14
CA THR A 94 21.22 6.30 -2.39
C THR A 94 21.51 7.72 -2.82
N LEU A 95 21.60 8.62 -1.84
CA LEU A 95 22.09 9.98 -1.99
C LEU A 95 23.47 10.07 -1.34
N SER A 96 24.48 10.46 -2.10
CA SER A 96 25.85 10.59 -1.62
C SER A 96 26.27 12.06 -1.56
N ALA A 97 27.19 12.36 -0.66
CA ALA A 97 27.83 13.67 -0.54
C ALA A 97 26.81 14.81 -0.36
N ILE A 98 25.85 14.63 0.52
CA ILE A 98 24.86 15.66 0.87
C ILE A 98 25.27 16.38 2.16
N PRO A 99 24.86 17.64 2.40
CA PRO A 99 25.24 18.37 3.60
C PRO A 99 24.88 17.63 4.90
N ALA A 100 25.74 17.69 5.91
CA ALA A 100 25.38 17.19 7.24
C ALA A 100 24.24 17.99 7.84
N GLY A 101 23.32 17.33 8.55
CA GLY A 101 22.15 18.00 9.13
C GLY A 101 20.98 17.05 9.40
N VAL A 102 19.82 17.64 9.74
CA VAL A 102 18.59 16.90 9.94
C VAL A 102 17.69 17.05 8.72
N TYR A 103 17.13 15.95 8.28
CA TYR A 103 16.30 15.86 7.07
C TYR A 103 14.97 15.22 7.38
N VAL A 104 13.93 15.69 6.69
CA VAL A 104 12.64 15.01 6.60
C VAL A 104 12.58 14.31 5.25
N VAL A 105 12.24 13.03 5.28
CA VAL A 105 12.01 12.19 4.10
C VAL A 105 10.52 11.86 4.05
N ARG A 106 9.89 12.10 2.91
CA ARG A 106 8.48 11.87 2.68
C ARG A 106 8.27 11.13 1.37
N GLU A 107 7.31 10.23 1.36
CA GLU A 107 6.86 9.55 0.16
C GLU A 107 5.89 10.44 -0.62
N GLU A 108 6.13 10.59 -1.92
CA GLU A 108 5.31 11.43 -2.81
C GLU A 108 4.43 10.56 -3.71
N SER A 109 4.93 9.42 -4.18
CA SER A 109 4.18 8.47 -4.97
C SER A 109 4.77 7.07 -4.89
N VAL A 110 3.90 6.07 -5.04
CA VAL A 110 4.26 4.65 -5.12
C VAL A 110 3.60 4.04 -6.35
N PRO A 111 4.19 2.98 -6.93
CA PRO A 111 3.55 2.24 -8.02
C PRO A 111 2.32 1.48 -7.53
N GLU A 112 1.37 1.25 -8.41
CA GLU A 112 0.28 0.29 -8.16
C GLU A 112 0.86 -1.12 -7.92
N PRO A 113 0.26 -1.93 -7.03
CA PRO A 113 -0.99 -1.69 -6.29
C PRO A 113 -0.83 -1.06 -4.90
N TYR A 114 0.33 -0.48 -4.59
CA TYR A 114 0.65 0.04 -3.27
C TYR A 114 -0.09 1.34 -2.90
N ILE A 115 -0.17 1.59 -1.61
CA ILE A 115 -0.78 2.79 -1.02
C ILE A 115 0.32 3.69 -0.48
N VAL A 116 0.32 4.97 -0.90
CA VAL A 116 1.27 5.97 -0.39
C VAL A 116 1.15 6.09 1.13
N SER A 117 2.28 5.92 1.83
CA SER A 117 2.35 6.19 3.27
C SER A 117 2.42 7.70 3.50
N ASN A 118 1.53 8.22 4.35
CA ASN A 118 1.58 9.62 4.78
C ASN A 118 2.58 9.86 5.92
N THR A 119 3.38 8.84 6.28
CA THR A 119 4.36 8.93 7.37
C THR A 119 5.62 9.62 6.90
N GLU A 120 5.97 10.73 7.56
CA GLU A 120 7.26 11.38 7.38
C GLU A 120 8.29 10.78 8.33
N GLN A 121 9.53 10.61 7.86
CA GLN A 121 10.63 10.15 8.68
C GLN A 121 11.70 11.23 8.79
N THR A 122 12.17 11.44 10.02
CA THR A 122 13.27 12.37 10.30
C THR A 122 14.56 11.62 10.51
N VAL A 123 15.62 12.02 9.81
CA VAL A 123 16.94 11.40 9.87
C VAL A 123 18.03 12.44 10.07
N ALA A 124 18.98 12.15 10.97
CA ALA A 124 20.16 12.97 11.19
C ALA A 124 21.34 12.39 10.40
N LEU A 125 21.92 13.21 9.52
CA LEU A 125 23.08 12.86 8.74
C LEU A 125 24.35 13.44 9.39
N ARG A 126 25.27 12.56 9.73
CA ARG A 126 26.53 12.92 10.40
C ARG A 126 27.72 12.76 9.46
N PRO A 127 28.70 13.66 9.52
CA PRO A 127 29.90 13.58 8.69
C PRO A 127 30.55 12.18 8.67
N GLY A 128 30.93 11.71 7.49
CA GLY A 128 31.59 10.42 7.28
C GLY A 128 30.71 9.18 7.53
N LYS A 129 29.37 9.33 7.60
CA LYS A 129 28.43 8.23 7.88
C LYS A 129 27.36 8.11 6.79
N THR A 130 26.94 6.87 6.57
CA THR A 130 25.71 6.58 5.83
C THR A 130 24.60 6.30 6.83
N SER A 131 23.45 6.98 6.66
CA SER A 131 22.23 6.71 7.44
C SER A 131 21.23 5.97 6.58
N GLU A 132 20.55 4.98 7.14
CA GLU A 132 19.48 4.25 6.45
C GLU A 132 18.10 4.75 6.92
N VAL A 133 17.16 4.82 5.96
CA VAL A 133 15.75 5.16 6.18
C VAL A 133 14.92 4.09 5.50
N ILE A 134 14.00 3.46 6.23
CA ILE A 134 13.20 2.34 5.73
C ILE A 134 11.73 2.76 5.67
N PHE A 135 11.12 2.62 4.51
CA PHE A 135 9.69 2.78 4.29
C PHE A 135 9.07 1.43 3.91
N VAL A 136 7.89 1.18 4.45
CA VAL A 136 7.12 -0.02 4.13
C VAL A 136 5.71 0.38 3.69
N ASP A 137 5.19 -0.26 2.63
CA ASP A 137 3.83 -0.04 2.17
C ASP A 137 3.03 -1.33 2.11
N TYR A 138 1.73 -1.17 2.20
CA TYR A 138 0.75 -2.22 1.95
C TYR A 138 0.14 -2.07 0.56
N GLU A 139 -0.18 -3.20 -0.06
CA GLU A 139 -1.02 -3.21 -1.25
C GLU A 139 -2.46 -2.76 -0.93
N LYS A 140 -3.17 -2.28 -1.93
CA LYS A 140 -4.61 -2.05 -1.84
C LYS A 140 -5.34 -3.36 -1.53
N PRO A 141 -6.46 -3.32 -0.81
CA PRO A 141 -7.20 -4.53 -0.47
C PRO A 141 -7.91 -5.17 -1.66
N GLY A 142 -8.21 -6.46 -1.50
CA GLY A 142 -9.12 -7.21 -2.35
C GLY A 142 -10.49 -7.44 -1.69
N LEU A 143 -11.53 -7.61 -2.50
CA LEU A 143 -12.87 -8.05 -2.09
C LEU A 143 -13.29 -9.27 -2.89
N GLU A 144 -13.62 -10.35 -2.17
CA GLU A 144 -14.25 -11.54 -2.73
C GLU A 144 -15.71 -11.62 -2.30
N ILE A 145 -16.62 -11.79 -3.24
CA ILE A 145 -18.05 -12.04 -2.97
C ILE A 145 -18.36 -13.46 -3.42
N LEU A 146 -18.94 -14.24 -2.53
CA LEU A 146 -19.42 -15.60 -2.81
C LEU A 146 -20.94 -15.62 -2.76
N LYS A 147 -21.56 -16.12 -3.82
CA LYS A 147 -23.01 -16.27 -3.92
C LYS A 147 -23.41 -17.73 -3.89
N LYS A 148 -24.27 -18.12 -2.95
CA LYS A 148 -24.67 -19.52 -2.71
C LYS A 148 -26.17 -19.67 -2.57
N ASN A 149 -26.66 -20.83 -2.98
CA ASN A 149 -28.01 -21.28 -2.68
C ASN A 149 -28.13 -21.61 -1.17
N ILE A 150 -29.10 -21.00 -0.50
CA ILE A 150 -29.30 -21.17 0.95
C ILE A 150 -29.67 -22.63 1.35
N ALA A 151 -30.31 -23.37 0.45
CA ALA A 151 -30.75 -24.73 0.74
C ALA A 151 -29.69 -25.82 0.43
N THR A 152 -28.85 -25.61 -0.62
CA THR A 152 -27.92 -26.62 -1.09
C THR A 152 -26.44 -26.24 -0.88
N GLY A 153 -26.14 -24.95 -0.66
CA GLY A 153 -24.78 -24.44 -0.61
C GLY A 153 -24.10 -24.28 -1.98
N GLU A 154 -24.78 -24.70 -3.06
CA GLU A 154 -24.25 -24.62 -4.42
C GLU A 154 -24.06 -23.15 -4.86
N PRO A 155 -23.08 -22.87 -5.72
CA PRO A 155 -22.84 -21.54 -6.25
C PRO A 155 -24.01 -21.06 -7.13
N ILE A 156 -24.24 -19.74 -7.18
CA ILE A 156 -25.23 -19.12 -8.07
C ILE A 156 -24.50 -18.13 -8.98
N GLU A 157 -24.50 -18.44 -10.27
CA GLU A 157 -23.98 -17.58 -11.35
C GLU A 157 -24.99 -16.49 -11.73
N GLY A 158 -24.50 -15.39 -12.30
CA GLY A 158 -25.29 -14.36 -12.96
C GLY A 158 -25.97 -13.37 -12.00
N VAL A 159 -25.58 -13.32 -10.74
CA VAL A 159 -26.08 -12.34 -9.78
C VAL A 159 -25.24 -11.08 -9.82
N THR A 160 -25.86 -9.91 -10.06
CA THR A 160 -25.18 -8.62 -10.15
C THR A 160 -25.28 -7.87 -8.84
N TYR A 161 -24.14 -7.38 -8.38
CA TYR A 161 -23.98 -6.55 -7.19
C TYR A 161 -23.56 -5.14 -7.55
N LEU A 162 -24.05 -4.17 -6.79
CA LEU A 162 -23.50 -2.83 -6.67
C LEU A 162 -22.63 -2.79 -5.42
N ILE A 163 -21.37 -2.39 -5.58
CA ILE A 163 -20.36 -2.29 -4.53
C ILE A 163 -19.99 -0.82 -4.42
N GLU A 164 -20.33 -0.17 -3.32
CA GLU A 164 -20.16 1.27 -3.12
C GLU A 164 -19.40 1.53 -1.84
N GLN A 165 -18.39 2.41 -1.91
CA GLN A 165 -17.76 2.95 -0.71
C GLN A 165 -18.76 3.88 -0.01
N ILE A 166 -18.87 3.78 1.33
CA ILE A 166 -19.92 4.49 2.08
C ILE A 166 -19.78 6.01 2.00
N ASP A 167 -18.55 6.51 1.81
CA ASP A 167 -18.28 7.94 1.59
C ASP A 167 -18.54 8.40 0.13
N GLY A 168 -18.90 7.48 -0.76
CA GLY A 168 -19.22 7.77 -2.17
C GLY A 168 -18.03 7.99 -3.09
N SER A 169 -16.79 7.78 -2.63
CA SER A 169 -15.58 8.00 -3.44
C SER A 169 -15.33 6.92 -4.48
N TYR A 170 -15.90 5.71 -4.28
CA TYR A 170 -15.76 4.58 -5.19
C TYR A 170 -17.08 3.85 -5.36
N SER A 171 -17.40 3.46 -6.59
CA SER A 171 -18.57 2.63 -6.91
C SER A 171 -18.30 1.78 -8.14
N THR A 172 -18.69 0.52 -8.09
CA THR A 172 -18.61 -0.41 -9.22
C THR A 172 -19.73 -1.43 -9.19
N SER A 173 -20.00 -2.10 -10.32
CA SER A 173 -20.91 -3.23 -10.40
C SER A 173 -20.21 -4.43 -10.99
N ALA A 174 -20.48 -5.61 -10.42
CA ALA A 174 -19.93 -6.87 -10.88
C ALA A 174 -20.96 -7.99 -10.79
N THR A 175 -20.76 -9.03 -11.62
CA THR A 175 -21.67 -10.17 -11.71
C THR A 175 -20.94 -11.46 -11.37
N THR A 176 -21.58 -12.36 -10.62
CA THR A 176 -20.99 -13.64 -10.21
C THR A 176 -20.76 -14.54 -11.43
N ASP A 177 -19.59 -15.20 -11.43
CA ASP A 177 -19.20 -16.21 -12.40
C ASP A 177 -19.85 -17.58 -12.12
N SER A 178 -19.47 -18.60 -12.89
CA SER A 178 -19.98 -19.99 -12.74
C SER A 178 -19.64 -20.65 -11.40
N ALA A 179 -18.64 -20.13 -10.68
CA ALA A 179 -18.33 -20.52 -9.30
C ALA A 179 -19.10 -19.71 -8.25
N GLY A 180 -20.04 -18.85 -8.68
CA GLY A 180 -20.79 -17.94 -7.81
C GLY A 180 -19.91 -16.83 -7.23
N ARG A 181 -18.80 -16.47 -7.88
CA ARG A 181 -17.74 -15.63 -7.34
C ARG A 181 -17.63 -14.31 -8.08
N ILE A 182 -17.41 -13.24 -7.33
CA ILE A 182 -16.84 -11.98 -7.80
C ILE A 182 -15.52 -11.80 -7.06
N PHE A 183 -14.48 -11.38 -7.77
CA PHE A 183 -13.23 -10.97 -7.16
C PHE A 183 -12.83 -9.60 -7.70
N LEU A 184 -12.70 -8.64 -6.80
CA LEU A 184 -12.19 -7.31 -7.08
C LEU A 184 -10.83 -7.16 -6.39
N ASP A 185 -9.82 -6.84 -7.17
CA ASP A 185 -8.47 -6.60 -6.69
C ASP A 185 -8.17 -5.11 -6.66
N SER A 186 -7.26 -4.70 -5.78
CA SER A 186 -6.68 -3.34 -5.75
C SER A 186 -7.72 -2.21 -5.68
N ILE A 187 -8.77 -2.38 -4.88
CA ILE A 187 -9.79 -1.34 -4.65
C ILE A 187 -9.41 -0.46 -3.44
N PRO A 188 -9.95 0.78 -3.31
CA PRO A 188 -9.61 1.68 -2.21
C PRO A 188 -9.89 1.08 -0.82
N VAL A 189 -9.06 1.44 0.16
CA VAL A 189 -9.33 1.13 1.59
C VAL A 189 -10.58 1.86 2.06
N GLY A 190 -11.41 1.21 2.86
CA GLY A 190 -12.59 1.87 3.46
C GLY A 190 -13.76 0.94 3.72
N SER A 191 -14.87 1.53 4.14
CA SER A 191 -16.13 0.84 4.39
C SER A 191 -16.97 0.78 3.13
N TYR A 192 -17.46 -0.41 2.80
CA TYR A 192 -18.23 -0.68 1.60
C TYR A 192 -19.62 -1.20 1.95
N ARG A 193 -20.61 -0.81 1.16
CA ARG A 193 -21.94 -1.40 1.11
C ARG A 193 -22.09 -2.21 -0.17
N ILE A 194 -22.48 -3.47 -0.03
CA ILE A 194 -22.65 -4.42 -1.12
C ILE A 194 -24.14 -4.76 -1.22
N THR A 195 -24.76 -4.40 -2.33
CA THR A 195 -26.20 -4.55 -2.56
C THR A 195 -26.43 -5.40 -3.80
N GLU A 196 -27.28 -6.43 -3.68
CA GLU A 196 -27.75 -7.22 -4.80
C GLU A 196 -28.70 -6.41 -5.67
N LYS A 197 -28.48 -6.33 -6.97
CA LYS A 197 -29.28 -5.51 -7.89
C LYS A 197 -30.05 -6.33 -8.91
N ASN A 198 -29.50 -7.45 -9.38
CA ASN A 198 -30.14 -8.30 -10.36
C ASN A 198 -29.78 -9.77 -10.11
N VAL A 199 -30.74 -10.65 -10.39
CA VAL A 199 -30.60 -12.09 -10.25
C VAL A 199 -31.20 -12.82 -11.45
N PRO A 200 -30.73 -14.04 -11.78
CA PRO A 200 -31.39 -14.91 -12.75
C PRO A 200 -32.86 -15.15 -12.39
N SER A 201 -33.72 -15.38 -13.37
CA SER A 201 -35.19 -15.49 -13.21
C SER A 201 -35.66 -16.56 -12.21
N HIS A 202 -34.83 -17.59 -12.01
CA HIS A 202 -35.11 -18.67 -11.06
C HIS A 202 -34.61 -18.40 -9.63
N VAL A 203 -33.92 -17.29 -9.38
CA VAL A 203 -33.41 -16.89 -8.06
C VAL A 203 -34.35 -15.83 -7.45
N ILE A 204 -34.47 -15.82 -6.13
CA ILE A 204 -35.21 -14.80 -5.39
C ILE A 204 -34.25 -13.70 -4.96
N LEU A 205 -34.49 -12.46 -5.43
CA LEU A 205 -33.66 -11.29 -5.08
C LEU A 205 -33.70 -11.02 -3.57
N SER A 206 -32.54 -10.73 -2.97
CA SER A 206 -32.42 -10.23 -1.60
C SER A 206 -31.95 -8.79 -1.61
N GLU A 207 -32.75 -7.86 -1.16
CA GLU A 207 -32.43 -6.44 -1.12
C GLU A 207 -31.63 -6.03 0.14
N ILE A 208 -31.33 -6.99 1.03
CA ILE A 208 -30.60 -6.73 2.28
C ILE A 208 -29.11 -6.55 1.96
N PRO A 209 -28.54 -5.34 2.12
CA PRO A 209 -27.14 -5.11 1.87
C PRO A 209 -26.28 -5.71 2.98
N GLN A 210 -25.00 -5.98 2.66
CA GLN A 210 -23.97 -6.24 3.67
C GLN A 210 -22.93 -5.12 3.63
N GLU A 211 -22.38 -4.80 4.79
CA GLU A 211 -21.30 -3.83 4.93
C GLU A 211 -20.01 -4.55 5.36
N VAL A 212 -18.89 -4.10 4.78
CA VAL A 212 -17.57 -4.66 5.06
C VAL A 212 -16.54 -3.54 5.06
N TYR A 213 -15.59 -3.61 6.00
CA TYR A 213 -14.41 -2.75 5.97
C TYR A 213 -13.26 -3.48 5.28
N LEU A 214 -12.65 -2.83 4.29
CA LEU A 214 -11.49 -3.31 3.55
C LEU A 214 -10.25 -2.59 4.06
N GLU A 215 -9.31 -3.37 4.58
CA GLU A 215 -8.05 -2.95 5.16
C GLU A 215 -6.90 -3.20 4.18
N ALA A 216 -5.93 -2.29 4.14
CA ALA A 216 -4.75 -2.40 3.28
C ALA A 216 -4.03 -3.76 3.46
N GLY A 217 -3.58 -4.34 2.34
CA GLY A 217 -2.89 -5.62 2.32
C GLY A 217 -3.77 -6.84 2.60
N CYS A 218 -5.09 -6.70 2.73
CA CYS A 218 -5.99 -7.80 3.06
C CYS A 218 -7.04 -8.03 1.98
N THR A 219 -7.36 -9.29 1.71
CA THR A 219 -8.58 -9.66 0.97
C THR A 219 -9.67 -10.05 1.95
N ARG A 220 -10.87 -9.47 1.78
CA ARG A 220 -12.05 -9.82 2.56
C ARG A 220 -13.04 -10.60 1.72
N THR A 221 -13.59 -11.69 2.28
CA THR A 221 -14.62 -12.52 1.66
C THR A 221 -15.97 -12.24 2.31
N VAL A 222 -16.99 -11.94 1.50
CA VAL A 222 -18.38 -11.74 1.92
C VAL A 222 -19.25 -12.78 1.22
N THR A 223 -20.07 -13.50 1.98
CA THR A 223 -20.94 -14.54 1.43
C THR A 223 -22.41 -14.11 1.49
N PHE A 224 -23.09 -14.19 0.36
CA PHE A 224 -24.53 -13.97 0.22
C PHE A 224 -25.25 -15.28 -0.10
N PHE A 225 -26.45 -15.41 0.47
CA PHE A 225 -27.31 -16.57 0.27
C PHE A 225 -28.64 -16.15 -0.34
N ASN A 226 -29.09 -16.83 -1.41
CA ASN A 226 -30.45 -16.66 -1.93
C ASN A 226 -31.17 -18.00 -2.04
N ALA A 227 -32.49 -17.94 -1.94
CA ALA A 227 -33.33 -19.06 -2.28
C ALA A 227 -33.52 -19.15 -3.80
N VAL A 228 -33.55 -20.35 -4.31
CA VAL A 228 -33.96 -20.64 -5.69
C VAL A 228 -35.44 -20.99 -5.69
N LYS A 229 -36.17 -20.45 -6.68
CA LYS A 229 -37.61 -20.74 -6.84
C LYS A 229 -37.80 -22.24 -7.06
N PRO A 230 -38.78 -22.85 -6.39
CA PRO A 230 -39.08 -24.25 -6.59
C PRO A 230 -39.60 -24.50 -8.01
N SER A 231 -39.33 -25.69 -8.54
CA SER A 231 -39.92 -26.17 -9.80
C SER A 231 -41.04 -27.15 -9.53
N LEU A 232 -42.05 -27.15 -10.38
CA LEU A 232 -43.14 -28.12 -10.36
C LEU A 232 -43.05 -29.00 -11.62
N THR A 233 -42.96 -30.30 -11.41
CA THR A 233 -43.00 -31.28 -12.48
C THR A 233 -44.27 -32.08 -12.44
N ILE A 234 -45.03 -32.13 -13.52
CA ILE A 234 -46.26 -32.93 -13.66
C ILE A 234 -45.91 -34.15 -14.55
N LEU A 235 -46.05 -35.34 -14.00
CA LEU A 235 -45.86 -36.60 -14.70
C LEU A 235 -47.21 -37.23 -14.99
N LYS A 236 -47.62 -37.34 -16.26
CA LYS A 236 -48.83 -38.07 -16.68
C LYS A 236 -48.43 -39.49 -17.07
N ARG A 237 -49.12 -40.47 -16.44
CA ARG A 237 -48.85 -41.90 -16.69
C ARG A 237 -50.15 -42.64 -16.98
N ASN A 238 -50.02 -43.74 -17.73
CA ASN A 238 -51.09 -44.75 -17.90
C ASN A 238 -51.36 -45.42 -16.56
N SER A 239 -52.61 -45.50 -16.15
CA SER A 239 -53.00 -46.05 -14.84
C SER A 239 -52.80 -47.58 -14.73
N VAL A 240 -52.71 -48.30 -15.88
CA VAL A 240 -52.60 -49.75 -15.89
C VAL A 240 -51.12 -50.17 -16.11
N THR A 241 -50.42 -49.57 -17.09
CA THR A 241 -49.09 -49.97 -17.48
C THR A 241 -47.98 -49.16 -16.76
N GLY A 242 -48.33 -48.01 -16.18
CA GLY A 242 -47.36 -47.09 -15.59
C GLY A 242 -46.55 -46.26 -16.60
N ASP A 243 -46.75 -46.47 -17.89
CA ASP A 243 -45.99 -45.83 -18.96
C ASP A 243 -46.28 -44.32 -19.00
N PRO A 244 -45.30 -43.48 -19.36
CA PRO A 244 -45.52 -42.04 -19.52
C PRO A 244 -46.46 -41.78 -20.70
N LEU A 245 -47.39 -40.83 -20.48
CA LEU A 245 -48.32 -40.36 -21.53
C LEU A 245 -47.90 -38.99 -22.01
N SER A 246 -47.64 -38.87 -23.31
CA SER A 246 -47.35 -37.60 -23.98
C SER A 246 -48.61 -36.83 -24.39
N ASN A 247 -48.47 -35.55 -24.70
CA ASN A 247 -49.52 -34.65 -25.22
C ASN A 247 -50.72 -34.39 -24.30
N ALA A 248 -50.63 -34.70 -23.02
CA ALA A 248 -51.65 -34.27 -22.06
C ALA A 248 -51.56 -32.74 -21.84
N LYS A 249 -52.72 -32.05 -21.88
CA LYS A 249 -52.80 -30.61 -21.61
C LYS A 249 -53.31 -30.39 -20.21
N PHE A 250 -52.68 -29.45 -19.50
CA PHE A 250 -53.06 -29.05 -18.14
C PHE A 250 -53.31 -27.56 -18.08
N HIS A 251 -54.28 -27.12 -17.31
CA HIS A 251 -54.39 -25.76 -16.82
C HIS A 251 -53.75 -25.68 -15.45
N ILE A 252 -52.86 -24.72 -15.26
CA ILE A 252 -52.17 -24.52 -13.98
C ILE A 252 -52.69 -23.20 -13.40
N TYR A 253 -53.23 -23.24 -12.20
CA TYR A 253 -53.77 -22.11 -11.48
C TYR A 253 -52.85 -21.77 -10.31
N TYR A 254 -52.60 -20.47 -10.10
CA TYR A 254 -51.94 -19.96 -8.91
C TYR A 254 -53.04 -19.43 -7.95
N GLY A 255 -53.13 -20.04 -6.77
CA GLY A 255 -54.09 -19.67 -5.74
C GLY A 255 -54.78 -20.87 -5.09
N CYS A 256 -55.44 -20.66 -3.98
CA CYS A 256 -56.18 -21.70 -3.28
C CYS A 256 -57.50 -21.96 -4.01
N LEU A 257 -57.65 -23.15 -4.61
CA LEU A 257 -58.98 -23.66 -5.01
C LEU A 257 -59.70 -24.07 -3.75
N LEU A 258 -60.74 -23.32 -3.32
CA LEU A 258 -61.73 -23.81 -2.38
C LEU A 258 -62.43 -25.02 -3.00
N TYR A 259 -62.15 -26.21 -2.50
CA TYR A 259 -62.98 -27.36 -2.79
C TYR A 259 -64.37 -27.10 -2.22
N THR A 260 -65.34 -26.85 -3.07
CA THR A 260 -66.78 -27.11 -2.72
C THR A 260 -67.06 -28.54 -3.09
N SER A 261 -67.05 -29.43 -2.11
CA SER A 261 -67.74 -30.75 -2.24
C SER A 261 -69.23 -30.54 -2.30
N ASP A 262 -69.86 -30.89 -3.41
CA ASP A 262 -71.25 -31.22 -3.44
C ASP A 262 -71.47 -32.61 -2.83
#